data_74c3543d6280948585c8c87e4eae2ff0
#
_entry.id   74c3543d6280948585c8c87e4eae2ff0
#
_cell.length_a   1.000
_cell.length_b   1.000
_cell.length_c   1.000
_cell.angle_alpha   90.00
_cell.angle_beta   90.00
_cell.angle_gamma   90.00
#
_symmetry.space_group_name_H-M   'P 1'
#
loop_
_entity.id
_entity.type
_entity.pdbx_description
1 polymer ?
#
loop_
_entity_poly.entity_id
_entity_poly.type
_entity_poly.pdbx_seq_one_letter_code
_entity_poly.pdbx_strand_id
1 'polypeptide(L)'
;MTYTKTRTILIALLFGLSLISIAGLSQGKILSDTRELSFYHTHTGKHLHVVYWQDGEYLDTALDEINVFLSDFRTGDKVDIDPKLLDLIYDVRASLGSGGTYQIISAYRSPLTNEMLRARSASSGVARKSQHVLGKAIDVRLEGVSSAELRDAAIRLQRGGVGYYEKSDFVHMDTGRVRRW
;
A
#
# COMPACT_ATOMS: atom_id res chain seq x y z
N MET A 1 30.29 -3.06 100.81
CA MET A 1 29.49 -4.01 100.03
C MET A 1 28.72 -3.20 99.01
N THR A 2 29.27 -3.00 97.81
CA THR A 2 28.71 -2.18 96.75
C THR A 2 28.45 -3.05 95.50
N TYR A 3 27.20 -3.19 95.15
CA TYR A 3 26.71 -4.02 94.06
C TYR A 3 26.63 -3.18 92.77
N THR A 4 27.49 -3.47 91.81
CA THR A 4 27.48 -2.80 90.51
C THR A 4 26.54 -3.52 89.56
N LYS A 5 25.49 -2.84 89.10
CA LYS A 5 24.54 -3.35 88.09
C LYS A 5 25.10 -3.07 86.67
N THR A 6 25.45 -4.12 85.96
CA THR A 6 25.84 -4.09 84.58
C THR A 6 24.57 -3.97 83.73
N ARG A 7 24.43 -2.90 82.93
CA ARG A 7 23.34 -2.72 81.91
C ARG A 7 23.82 -3.31 80.62
N THR A 8 23.18 -4.36 80.18
CA THR A 8 23.34 -4.93 78.84
C THR A 8 22.51 -4.11 77.84
N ILE A 9 23.18 -3.47 76.89
CA ILE A 9 22.53 -2.74 75.81
C ILE A 9 22.32 -3.72 74.61
N LEU A 10 21.06 -4.03 74.28
CA LEU A 10 20.68 -4.85 73.15
C LEU A 10 20.56 -3.94 71.93
N ILE A 11 21.51 -4.04 70.99
CA ILE A 11 21.44 -3.33 69.70
C ILE A 11 20.66 -4.21 68.76
N ALA A 12 19.41 -3.79 68.43
CA ALA A 12 18.61 -4.40 67.42
C ALA A 12 19.04 -3.84 66.04
N LEU A 13 19.70 -4.65 65.23
CA LEU A 13 19.99 -4.38 63.80
C LEU A 13 18.72 -4.60 62.98
N LEU A 14 18.07 -3.51 62.57
CA LEU A 14 17.01 -3.53 61.58
C LEU A 14 17.62 -3.65 60.18
N PHE A 15 17.60 -4.85 59.61
CA PHE A 15 17.88 -5.07 58.20
C PHE A 15 16.66 -4.58 57.39
N GLY A 16 16.77 -3.38 56.81
CA GLY A 16 15.82 -2.87 55.87
C GLY A 16 15.95 -3.60 54.50
N LEU A 17 15.01 -4.50 54.21
CA LEU A 17 14.92 -5.16 52.92
C LEU A 17 14.30 -4.18 51.91
N SER A 18 15.12 -3.48 51.14
CA SER A 18 14.70 -2.62 50.04
C SER A 18 14.23 -3.50 48.88
N LEU A 19 12.91 -3.63 48.70
CA LEU A 19 12.31 -4.21 47.47
C LEU A 19 12.53 -3.22 46.34
N ILE A 20 13.52 -3.49 45.50
CA ILE A 20 13.64 -2.84 44.19
C ILE A 20 12.58 -3.47 43.30
N SER A 21 11.43 -2.79 43.14
CA SER A 21 10.45 -3.12 42.07
C SER A 21 11.09 -2.79 40.71
N ILE A 22 11.59 -3.81 40.05
CA ILE A 22 11.91 -3.71 38.62
C ILE A 22 10.58 -3.60 37.87
N ALA A 23 10.15 -2.36 37.62
CA ALA A 23 9.07 -2.12 36.66
C ALA A 23 9.56 -2.64 35.30
N GLY A 24 9.05 -3.80 34.90
CA GLY A 24 9.28 -4.36 33.58
C GLY A 24 8.77 -3.35 32.55
N LEU A 25 9.68 -2.70 31.84
CA LEU A 25 9.38 -1.96 30.63
C LEU A 25 8.81 -2.98 29.64
N SER A 26 7.48 -3.04 29.55
CA SER A 26 6.80 -3.70 28.45
C SER A 26 7.25 -2.99 27.18
N GLN A 27 8.20 -3.56 26.45
CA GLN A 27 8.47 -3.16 25.08
C GLN A 27 7.21 -3.50 24.27
N GLY A 28 6.30 -2.52 24.19
CA GLY A 28 5.23 -2.57 23.20
C GLY A 28 5.89 -2.78 21.85
N LYS A 29 5.60 -3.92 21.21
CA LYS A 29 6.01 -4.16 19.83
C LYS A 29 5.41 -3.02 19.00
N ILE A 30 6.25 -2.04 18.62
CA ILE A 30 5.86 -1.02 17.67
C ILE A 30 5.58 -1.79 16.38
N LEU A 31 4.30 -1.98 16.06
CA LEU A 31 3.91 -2.52 14.77
C LEU A 31 4.31 -1.44 13.76
N SER A 32 5.30 -1.75 12.94
CA SER A 32 5.70 -0.90 11.82
C SER A 32 4.46 -0.66 10.94
N ASP A 33 4.14 0.61 10.69
CA ASP A 33 3.08 1.00 9.75
C ASP A 33 3.63 0.81 8.34
N THR A 34 3.32 -0.32 7.73
CA THR A 34 3.79 -0.67 6.39
C THR A 34 2.62 -0.83 5.43
N ARG A 35 2.80 -0.36 4.18
CA ARG A 35 1.89 -0.66 3.08
C ARG A 35 2.65 -1.41 2.01
N GLU A 36 2.10 -2.55 1.66
CA GLU A 36 2.66 -3.45 0.65
C GLU A 36 1.64 -3.75 -0.44
N LEU A 37 2.11 -4.01 -1.63
CA LEU A 37 1.31 -4.41 -2.78
C LEU A 37 1.94 -5.60 -3.49
N SER A 38 1.09 -6.50 -3.98
CA SER A 38 1.48 -7.62 -4.83
C SER A 38 0.87 -7.43 -6.20
N PHE A 39 1.69 -7.58 -7.24
CA PHE A 39 1.32 -7.39 -8.63
C PHE A 39 1.67 -8.62 -9.48
N TYR A 40 0.82 -8.92 -10.44
CA TYR A 40 1.08 -9.81 -11.56
C TYR A 40 0.80 -9.08 -12.86
N HIS A 41 1.78 -8.95 -13.73
CA HIS A 41 1.61 -8.26 -15.01
C HIS A 41 1.15 -9.24 -16.09
N THR A 42 -0.10 -9.13 -16.54
CA THR A 42 -0.74 -10.12 -17.43
C THR A 42 -0.10 -10.24 -18.82
N HIS A 43 0.61 -9.21 -19.29
CA HIS A 43 1.27 -9.22 -20.60
C HIS A 43 2.72 -9.68 -20.56
N THR A 44 3.41 -9.52 -19.43
CA THR A 44 4.83 -9.87 -19.29
C THR A 44 5.07 -11.12 -18.47
N GLY A 45 4.05 -11.59 -17.73
CA GLY A 45 4.14 -12.73 -16.80
C GLY A 45 4.98 -12.45 -15.54
N LYS A 46 5.41 -11.21 -15.34
CA LYS A 46 6.23 -10.83 -14.19
C LYS A 46 5.39 -10.66 -12.93
N HIS A 47 6.02 -10.91 -11.77
CA HIS A 47 5.46 -10.65 -10.45
C HIS A 47 6.31 -9.62 -9.73
N LEU A 48 5.68 -8.81 -8.88
CA LEU A 48 6.32 -7.90 -7.96
C LEU A 48 5.56 -7.92 -6.63
N HIS A 49 6.30 -8.10 -5.53
CA HIS A 49 5.80 -7.87 -4.18
C HIS A 49 6.69 -6.83 -3.53
N VAL A 50 6.11 -5.74 -3.06
CA VAL A 50 6.88 -4.58 -2.64
C VAL A 50 6.21 -3.84 -1.48
N VAL A 51 6.99 -3.54 -0.44
CA VAL A 51 6.63 -2.55 0.58
C VAL A 51 7.02 -1.18 0.02
N TYR A 52 6.04 -0.32 -0.26
CA TYR A 52 6.27 1.00 -0.86
C TYR A 52 6.15 2.17 0.13
N TRP A 53 5.61 1.89 1.33
CA TRP A 53 5.44 2.85 2.41
C TRP A 53 5.83 2.21 3.73
N GLN A 54 6.60 2.92 4.56
CA GLN A 54 6.98 2.48 5.89
C GLN A 54 7.15 3.66 6.84
N ASP A 55 6.57 3.56 8.05
CA ASP A 55 6.76 4.49 9.15
C ASP A 55 6.53 5.97 8.78
N GLY A 56 5.55 6.25 7.92
CA GLY A 56 5.15 7.60 7.53
C GLY A 56 5.76 8.09 6.21
N GLU A 57 6.61 7.31 5.53
CA GLU A 57 7.34 7.73 4.34
C GLU A 57 7.20 6.74 3.18
N TYR A 58 7.22 7.25 1.94
CA TYR A 58 7.39 6.43 0.75
C TYR A 58 8.85 5.99 0.63
N LEU A 59 9.07 4.75 0.18
CA LEU A 59 10.40 4.21 -0.06
C LEU A 59 10.80 4.45 -1.52
N ASP A 60 11.72 5.37 -1.77
CA ASP A 60 12.14 5.77 -3.13
C ASP A 60 12.58 4.58 -3.98
N THR A 61 13.36 3.65 -3.42
CA THR A 61 13.79 2.44 -4.13
C THR A 61 12.62 1.56 -4.55
N ALA A 62 11.59 1.47 -3.72
CA ALA A 62 10.37 0.72 -4.03
C ALA A 62 9.54 1.43 -5.12
N LEU A 63 9.46 2.77 -5.08
CA LEU A 63 8.81 3.55 -6.13
C LEU A 63 9.51 3.38 -7.47
N ASP A 64 10.85 3.38 -7.50
CA ASP A 64 11.63 3.13 -8.72
C ASP A 64 11.37 1.73 -9.29
N GLU A 65 11.30 0.71 -8.44
CA GLU A 65 10.97 -0.66 -8.84
C GLU A 65 9.56 -0.75 -9.43
N ILE A 66 8.58 -0.07 -8.80
CA ILE A 66 7.21 0.04 -9.31
C ILE A 66 7.17 0.78 -10.65
N ASN A 67 7.92 1.87 -10.83
CA ASN A 67 8.00 2.61 -12.09
C ASN A 67 8.50 1.74 -13.24
N VAL A 68 9.48 0.87 -12.97
CA VAL A 68 9.97 -0.11 -13.93
C VAL A 68 8.93 -1.19 -14.22
N PHE A 69 8.29 -1.73 -13.18
CA PHE A 69 7.31 -2.80 -13.30
C PHE A 69 6.04 -2.35 -14.06
N LEU A 70 5.56 -1.14 -13.80
CA LEU A 70 4.37 -0.55 -14.40
C LEU A 70 4.65 0.26 -15.68
N SER A 71 5.85 0.14 -16.26
CA SER A 71 6.23 0.78 -17.52
C SER A 71 5.35 0.33 -18.68
N ASP A 72 5.39 1.08 -19.78
CA ASP A 72 4.71 0.67 -21.02
C ASP A 72 5.38 -0.57 -21.60
N PHE A 73 4.76 -1.72 -21.44
CA PHE A 73 5.33 -3.01 -21.87
C PHE A 73 5.51 -3.13 -23.40
N ARG A 74 4.97 -2.21 -24.20
CA ARG A 74 5.11 -2.19 -25.66
C ARG A 74 6.33 -1.42 -26.11
N THR A 75 6.65 -0.33 -25.41
CA THR A 75 7.76 0.56 -25.79
C THR A 75 8.93 0.50 -24.82
N GLY A 76 8.71 0.02 -23.61
CA GLY A 76 9.69 0.06 -22.52
C GLY A 76 9.81 1.42 -21.84
N ASP A 77 9.05 2.42 -22.31
CA ASP A 77 9.04 3.74 -21.70
C ASP A 77 8.47 3.67 -20.28
N LYS A 78 9.01 4.48 -19.39
CA LYS A 78 8.60 4.60 -17.99
C LYS A 78 8.34 6.05 -17.61
N VAL A 79 7.56 6.23 -16.56
CA VAL A 79 7.25 7.51 -15.92
C VAL A 79 7.20 7.27 -14.41
N ASP A 80 7.31 8.32 -13.62
CA ASP A 80 7.03 8.23 -12.20
C ASP A 80 5.53 8.00 -11.99
N ILE A 81 5.21 6.85 -11.41
CA ILE A 81 3.84 6.52 -11.03
C ILE A 81 3.46 7.39 -9.81
N ASP A 82 2.30 8.03 -9.88
CA ASP A 82 1.78 8.83 -8.77
C ASP A 82 1.63 7.95 -7.51
N PRO A 83 2.37 8.20 -6.41
CA PRO A 83 2.28 7.40 -5.20
C PRO A 83 0.86 7.35 -4.61
N LYS A 84 0.04 8.39 -4.87
CA LYS A 84 -1.38 8.39 -4.47
C LYS A 84 -2.20 7.33 -5.19
N LEU A 85 -1.76 6.87 -6.38
CA LEU A 85 -2.38 5.74 -7.07
C LEU A 85 -2.13 4.44 -6.31
N LEU A 86 -0.91 4.27 -5.75
CA LEU A 86 -0.57 3.11 -4.92
C LEU A 86 -1.41 3.10 -3.64
N ASP A 87 -1.55 4.26 -2.98
CA ASP A 87 -2.42 4.41 -1.81
C ASP A 87 -3.88 4.12 -2.14
N LEU A 88 -4.36 4.57 -3.31
CA LEU A 88 -5.73 4.30 -3.74
C LEU A 88 -6.00 2.81 -3.85
N ILE A 89 -5.15 2.07 -4.57
CA ILE A 89 -5.34 0.63 -4.77
C ILE A 89 -5.08 -0.17 -3.47
N TYR A 90 -4.15 0.28 -2.62
CA TYR A 90 -3.96 -0.29 -1.29
C TYR A 90 -5.24 -0.19 -0.45
N ASP A 91 -5.82 1.01 -0.35
CA ASP A 91 -7.03 1.26 0.44
C ASP A 91 -8.26 0.53 -0.14
N VAL A 92 -8.37 0.42 -1.48
CA VAL A 92 -9.42 -0.40 -2.12
C VAL A 92 -9.29 -1.86 -1.68
N ARG A 93 -8.10 -2.45 -1.78
CA ARG A 93 -7.83 -3.84 -1.35
C ARG A 93 -8.12 -4.04 0.14
N ALA A 94 -7.67 -3.11 0.97
CA ALA A 94 -7.90 -3.15 2.42
C ALA A 94 -9.39 -3.07 2.77
N SER A 95 -10.16 -2.20 2.07
CA SER A 95 -11.61 -2.05 2.28
C SER A 95 -12.41 -3.31 1.92
N LEU A 96 -11.83 -4.19 1.12
CA LEU A 96 -12.39 -5.49 0.73
C LEU A 96 -11.94 -6.63 1.65
N GLY A 97 -11.06 -6.35 2.62
CA GLY A 97 -10.45 -7.38 3.47
C GLY A 97 -9.61 -8.39 2.68
N SER A 98 -9.13 -8.00 1.49
CA SER A 98 -8.39 -8.89 0.58
C SER A 98 -6.87 -8.75 0.79
N GLY A 99 -6.16 -9.88 0.76
CA GLY A 99 -4.71 -9.95 0.61
C GLY A 99 -4.26 -10.28 -0.81
N GLY A 100 -5.20 -10.30 -1.78
CA GLY A 100 -4.97 -10.77 -3.15
C GLY A 100 -3.97 -9.94 -3.96
N THR A 101 -3.46 -10.56 -5.02
CA THR A 101 -2.55 -9.95 -5.99
C THR A 101 -3.32 -9.14 -7.03
N TYR A 102 -2.88 -7.92 -7.31
CA TYR A 102 -3.40 -7.15 -8.44
C TYR A 102 -2.87 -7.68 -9.76
N GLN A 103 -3.77 -8.09 -10.65
CA GLN A 103 -3.45 -8.45 -12.03
C GLN A 103 -3.48 -7.19 -12.88
N ILE A 104 -2.32 -6.78 -13.39
CA ILE A 104 -2.14 -5.55 -14.15
C ILE A 104 -2.50 -5.80 -15.62
N ILE A 105 -3.57 -5.17 -16.09
CA ILE A 105 -3.99 -5.16 -17.49
C ILE A 105 -3.31 -4.03 -18.25
N SER A 106 -3.21 -2.84 -17.62
CA SER A 106 -2.49 -1.68 -18.15
C SER A 106 -2.15 -0.73 -17.00
N ALA A 107 -0.98 -0.10 -17.09
CA ALA A 107 -0.60 0.99 -16.18
C ALA A 107 -0.13 2.19 -16.98
N TYR A 108 1.15 2.56 -16.95
CA TYR A 108 1.65 3.63 -17.81
C TYR A 108 1.48 3.27 -19.30
N ARG A 109 1.07 4.24 -20.06
CA ARG A 109 1.01 4.18 -21.52
C ARG A 109 1.77 5.38 -22.09
N SER A 110 2.79 5.14 -22.90
CA SER A 110 3.48 6.20 -23.63
C SER A 110 2.49 6.94 -24.54
N PRO A 111 2.75 8.20 -24.90
CA PRO A 111 1.92 8.93 -25.86
C PRO A 111 1.70 8.15 -27.15
N LEU A 112 2.76 7.47 -27.63
CA LEU A 112 2.71 6.64 -28.84
C LEU A 112 1.73 5.46 -28.68
N THR A 113 1.84 4.72 -27.58
CA THR A 113 0.91 3.61 -27.27
C THR A 113 -0.52 4.12 -27.14
N ASN A 114 -0.72 5.24 -26.44
CA ASN A 114 -2.06 5.80 -26.28
C ASN A 114 -2.69 6.21 -27.64
N GLU A 115 -1.92 6.82 -28.52
CA GLU A 115 -2.36 7.17 -29.87
C GLU A 115 -2.68 5.93 -30.72
N MET A 116 -1.78 4.93 -30.71
CA MET A 116 -1.99 3.65 -31.38
C MET A 116 -3.29 2.98 -30.93
N LEU A 117 -3.57 2.94 -29.65
CA LEU A 117 -4.80 2.33 -29.11
C LEU A 117 -6.05 3.12 -29.50
N ARG A 118 -5.98 4.46 -29.57
CA ARG A 118 -7.06 5.30 -30.06
C ARG A 118 -7.36 5.09 -31.53
N ALA A 119 -6.32 4.93 -32.34
CA ALA A 119 -6.43 4.74 -33.76
C ALA A 119 -7.04 3.38 -34.19
N ARG A 120 -7.04 2.38 -33.29
CA ARG A 120 -7.56 1.03 -33.57
C ARG A 120 -9.06 1.01 -33.81
N SER A 121 -9.85 1.91 -33.24
CA SER A 121 -11.28 2.01 -33.38
C SER A 121 -11.81 3.39 -33.01
N ALA A 122 -12.75 3.91 -33.75
CA ALA A 122 -13.49 5.13 -33.39
C ALA A 122 -14.21 5.00 -32.02
N SER A 123 -14.53 3.76 -31.61
CA SER A 123 -15.16 3.42 -30.33
C SER A 123 -14.19 2.84 -29.32
N SER A 124 -12.88 3.11 -29.44
CA SER A 124 -11.84 2.51 -28.58
C SER A 124 -12.00 2.84 -27.08
N GLY A 125 -12.78 3.87 -26.73
CA GLY A 125 -12.91 4.34 -25.35
C GLY A 125 -11.64 4.99 -24.78
N VAL A 126 -10.54 5.05 -25.56
CA VAL A 126 -9.26 5.59 -25.10
C VAL A 126 -9.27 7.12 -25.20
N ALA A 127 -9.18 7.78 -24.06
CA ALA A 127 -9.16 9.24 -23.97
C ALA A 127 -7.90 9.85 -24.63
N ARG A 128 -8.06 11.03 -25.28
CA ARG A 128 -6.93 11.79 -25.82
C ARG A 128 -5.99 12.27 -24.70
N LYS A 129 -6.56 12.77 -23.60
CA LYS A 129 -5.84 13.17 -22.37
C LYS A 129 -6.03 12.08 -21.31
N SER A 130 -5.33 10.96 -21.50
CA SER A 130 -5.46 9.79 -20.63
C SER A 130 -4.63 9.95 -19.35
N GLN A 131 -5.18 9.58 -18.19
CA GLN A 131 -4.45 9.51 -16.95
C GLN A 131 -3.33 8.46 -16.96
N HIS A 132 -3.43 7.44 -17.81
CA HIS A 132 -2.35 6.48 -18.04
C HIS A 132 -1.06 7.13 -18.57
N VAL A 133 -1.19 8.15 -19.42
CA VAL A 133 -0.03 8.87 -19.98
C VAL A 133 0.69 9.71 -18.92
N LEU A 134 0.02 10.00 -17.82
CA LEU A 134 0.55 10.79 -16.71
C LEU A 134 1.06 9.93 -15.53
N GLY A 135 1.09 8.59 -15.66
CA GLY A 135 1.40 7.71 -14.53
C GLY A 135 0.36 7.71 -13.41
N LYS A 136 -0.87 8.14 -13.70
CA LYS A 136 -1.93 8.38 -12.71
C LYS A 136 -3.10 7.41 -12.81
N ALA A 137 -2.99 6.35 -13.63
CA ALA A 137 -4.06 5.39 -13.81
C ALA A 137 -3.56 3.97 -13.94
N ILE A 138 -4.42 3.04 -13.54
CA ILE A 138 -4.19 1.60 -13.63
C ILE A 138 -5.48 0.88 -14.00
N ASP A 139 -5.37 -0.11 -14.90
CA ASP A 139 -6.43 -1.04 -15.26
C ASP A 139 -6.12 -2.40 -14.63
N VAL A 140 -6.98 -2.91 -13.74
CA VAL A 140 -6.65 -4.07 -12.91
C VAL A 140 -7.83 -5.02 -12.68
N ARG A 141 -7.48 -6.25 -12.28
CA ARG A 141 -8.31 -7.18 -11.49
C ARG A 141 -7.65 -7.38 -10.12
N LEU A 142 -8.42 -7.86 -9.16
CA LEU A 142 -7.90 -8.28 -7.86
C LEU A 142 -8.23 -9.76 -7.67
N GLU A 143 -7.21 -10.56 -7.38
CA GLU A 143 -7.36 -12.00 -7.16
C GLU A 143 -8.34 -12.27 -6.01
N GLY A 144 -9.27 -13.20 -6.25
CA GLY A 144 -10.30 -13.57 -5.27
C GLY A 144 -11.44 -12.57 -5.10
N VAL A 145 -11.49 -11.49 -5.91
CA VAL A 145 -12.52 -10.44 -5.86
C VAL A 145 -13.10 -10.25 -7.25
N SER A 146 -14.43 -10.21 -7.38
CA SER A 146 -15.06 -9.90 -8.65
C SER A 146 -14.78 -8.45 -9.08
N SER A 147 -14.70 -8.21 -10.40
CA SER A 147 -14.50 -6.83 -10.89
C SER A 147 -15.65 -5.88 -10.53
N ALA A 148 -16.86 -6.39 -10.30
CA ALA A 148 -17.98 -5.61 -9.80
C ALA A 148 -17.77 -5.15 -8.34
N GLU A 149 -17.31 -6.04 -7.45
CA GLU A 149 -16.99 -5.70 -6.05
C GLU A 149 -15.80 -4.72 -5.98
N LEU A 150 -14.77 -4.95 -6.81
CA LEU A 150 -13.61 -4.07 -6.91
C LEU A 150 -14.02 -2.66 -7.36
N ARG A 151 -14.88 -2.54 -8.39
CA ARG A 151 -15.46 -1.27 -8.84
C ARG A 151 -16.20 -0.58 -7.69
N ASP A 152 -17.09 -1.28 -6.99
CA ASP A 152 -17.91 -0.69 -5.94
C ASP A 152 -17.06 -0.20 -4.76
N ALA A 153 -16.02 -0.94 -4.40
CA ALA A 153 -15.05 -0.51 -3.39
C ALA A 153 -14.31 0.77 -3.82
N ALA A 154 -13.82 0.81 -5.06
CA ALA A 154 -13.14 2.00 -5.59
C ALA A 154 -14.06 3.23 -5.66
N ILE A 155 -15.33 3.06 -6.06
CA ILE A 155 -16.33 4.14 -6.09
C ILE A 155 -16.60 4.69 -4.68
N ARG A 156 -16.70 3.83 -3.66
CA ARG A 156 -16.96 4.25 -2.26
C ARG A 156 -15.88 5.18 -1.71
N LEU A 157 -14.63 5.01 -2.14
CA LEU A 157 -13.51 5.85 -1.67
C LEU A 157 -13.55 7.27 -2.24
N GLN A 158 -14.20 7.52 -3.36
CA GLN A 158 -14.34 8.84 -4.00
C GLN A 158 -13.00 9.59 -4.20
N ARG A 159 -11.93 8.87 -4.54
CA ARG A 159 -10.57 9.44 -4.63
C ARG A 159 -10.09 9.69 -6.06
N GLY A 160 -10.93 9.42 -7.06
CA GLY A 160 -10.55 9.61 -8.46
C GLY A 160 -11.58 9.04 -9.44
N GLY A 161 -11.15 8.82 -10.68
CA GLY A 161 -11.97 8.19 -11.70
C GLY A 161 -12.03 6.68 -11.55
N VAL A 162 -13.23 6.11 -11.74
CA VAL A 162 -13.47 4.66 -11.75
C VAL A 162 -14.23 4.29 -13.01
N GLY A 163 -13.66 3.44 -13.85
CA GLY A 163 -14.26 2.88 -15.05
C GLY A 163 -14.49 1.38 -14.90
N TYR A 164 -15.69 0.91 -15.29
CA TYR A 164 -16.01 -0.51 -15.22
C TYR A 164 -16.13 -1.12 -16.61
N TYR A 165 -15.28 -2.08 -16.90
CA TYR A 165 -15.21 -2.76 -18.20
C TYR A 165 -15.64 -4.23 -18.04
N GLU A 166 -16.95 -4.43 -17.86
CA GLU A 166 -17.53 -5.73 -17.57
C GLU A 166 -17.14 -6.82 -18.58
N LYS A 167 -17.26 -6.53 -19.89
CA LYS A 167 -16.93 -7.50 -20.96
C LYS A 167 -15.46 -7.90 -20.99
N SER A 168 -14.57 -7.01 -20.57
CA SER A 168 -13.12 -7.23 -20.51
C SER A 168 -12.65 -7.62 -19.11
N ASP A 169 -13.59 -7.66 -18.17
CA ASP A 169 -13.41 -8.05 -16.79
C ASP A 169 -12.24 -7.33 -16.10
N PHE A 170 -12.28 -5.98 -16.07
CA PHE A 170 -11.34 -5.17 -15.31
C PHE A 170 -11.96 -3.84 -14.86
N VAL A 171 -11.29 -3.22 -13.90
CA VAL A 171 -11.62 -1.90 -13.36
C VAL A 171 -10.47 -0.95 -13.64
N HIS A 172 -10.80 0.21 -14.21
CA HIS A 172 -9.92 1.36 -14.29
C HIS A 172 -10.00 2.16 -13.00
N MET A 173 -8.87 2.54 -12.44
CA MET A 173 -8.77 3.49 -11.33
C MET A 173 -7.74 4.56 -11.65
N ASP A 174 -8.03 5.83 -11.29
CA ASP A 174 -7.07 6.93 -11.45
C ASP A 174 -7.17 7.97 -10.34
N THR A 175 -6.14 8.79 -10.18
CA THR A 175 -6.06 9.88 -9.19
C THR A 175 -6.51 11.24 -9.75
N GLY A 176 -7.25 11.26 -10.84
CA GLY A 176 -7.83 12.47 -11.40
C GLY A 176 -9.09 12.92 -10.67
N ARG A 177 -9.91 13.73 -11.34
CA ARG A 177 -11.21 14.14 -10.76
C ARG A 177 -12.11 12.93 -10.53
N VAL A 178 -12.92 12.98 -9.47
CA VAL A 178 -13.92 11.94 -9.17
C VAL A 178 -14.94 11.87 -10.31
N ARG A 179 -15.07 10.70 -10.92
CA ARG A 179 -16.02 10.37 -11.98
C ARG A 179 -16.16 8.85 -12.14
N ARG A 180 -17.21 8.41 -12.81
CA ARG A 180 -17.47 6.99 -13.09
C ARG A 180 -18.08 6.81 -14.48
N TRP A 181 -17.83 5.68 -15.12
CA TRP A 181 -18.39 5.28 -16.42
C TRP A 181 -18.41 3.77 -16.59
#